data_57977131add8736e0c10aeb631b2956e
#
_entry.id   57977131add8736e0c10aeb631b2956e
#
_cell.length_a   1.000
_cell.length_b   1.000
_cell.length_c   1.000
_cell.angle_alpha   90.00
_cell.angle_beta   90.00
_cell.angle_gamma   90.00
#
_symmetry.space_group_name_H-M   'P 1'
#
loop_
_entity.id
_entity.type
_entity.pdbx_description
1 polymer ?
#
loop_
_entity_poly.entity_id
_entity_poly.type
_entity_poly.pdbx_seq_one_letter_code
_entity_poly.pdbx_strand_id
1 'polypeptide(L)'
;VDGKEIVWEERLLIVNSPKYAEAQARGLERRIQNAITKILALTPAKGRGKKQITNEAELVEAVEAILKQHSVSGLLTYEYIKEVEKQEKYVGRGRGSADREKQITEKVRYVVTNVVRQTEEIESEVRKFGWKVYATDVSASRLSFVDAMKCYRNEYRIERIFNQLKSRYVISPLYVKR
;
A
#
# COMPACT_ATOMS: atom_id res chain seq x y z
N VAL A 1 9.80 -43.30 5.89
CA VAL A 1 10.20 -42.15 6.73
C VAL A 1 9.78 -42.52 8.14
N ASP A 2 10.74 -42.98 8.95
CA ASP A 2 10.51 -43.36 10.33
C ASP A 2 10.03 -42.13 11.10
N GLY A 3 8.83 -42.20 11.71
CA GLY A 3 8.21 -41.11 12.45
C GLY A 3 8.95 -40.71 13.72
N LYS A 4 10.27 -40.47 13.62
CA LYS A 4 11.05 -39.89 14.69
C LYS A 4 10.82 -38.40 14.77
N GLU A 5 10.34 -37.95 15.90
CA GLU A 5 10.21 -36.53 16.22
C GLU A 5 11.61 -35.90 16.24
N ILE A 6 11.86 -34.95 15.34
CA ILE A 6 13.13 -34.20 15.30
C ILE A 6 12.93 -32.95 16.15
N VAL A 7 13.54 -32.92 17.31
CA VAL A 7 13.58 -31.75 18.21
C VAL A 7 14.85 -30.95 17.91
N TRP A 8 14.69 -29.67 17.66
CA TRP A 8 15.78 -28.72 17.41
C TRP A 8 15.55 -27.43 18.20
N GLU A 9 16.61 -26.76 18.58
CA GLU A 9 16.57 -25.51 19.29
C GLU A 9 16.99 -24.38 18.36
N GLU A 10 16.21 -23.31 18.35
CA GLU A 10 16.53 -22.07 17.64
C GLU A 10 16.70 -20.91 18.63
N ARG A 11 17.72 -20.12 18.41
CA ARG A 11 17.94 -18.87 19.11
C ARG A 11 17.47 -17.69 18.26
N LEU A 12 16.52 -16.93 18.77
CA LEU A 12 16.03 -15.72 18.13
C LEU A 12 16.84 -14.50 18.59
N LEU A 13 17.30 -13.71 17.64
CA LEU A 13 18.04 -12.46 17.85
C LEU A 13 17.15 -11.30 17.43
N ILE A 14 16.67 -10.52 18.40
CA ILE A 14 15.78 -9.38 18.15
C ILE A 14 16.63 -8.11 18.18
N VAL A 15 16.57 -7.35 17.08
CA VAL A 15 17.37 -6.13 16.88
C VAL A 15 16.48 -4.99 16.46
N ASN A 16 16.68 -3.82 17.05
CA ASN A 16 16.11 -2.58 16.56
C ASN A 16 17.17 -1.75 15.83
N SER A 17 16.81 -1.21 14.67
CA SER A 17 17.64 -0.31 13.88
C SER A 17 16.94 1.02 13.66
N PRO A 18 17.31 2.08 14.39
CA PRO A 18 16.71 3.41 14.25
C PRO A 18 16.74 3.93 12.81
N LYS A 19 17.88 3.79 12.14
CA LYS A 19 18.04 4.20 10.73
C LYS A 19 17.07 3.47 9.78
N TYR A 20 16.80 2.20 10.05
CA TYR A 20 15.83 1.43 9.27
C TYR A 20 14.40 1.85 9.60
N ALA A 21 14.09 2.09 10.89
CA ALA A 21 12.81 2.62 11.32
C ALA A 21 12.47 3.96 10.64
N GLU A 22 13.41 4.89 10.60
CA GLU A 22 13.27 6.17 9.89
C GLU A 22 13.00 5.98 8.39
N ALA A 23 13.70 5.06 7.75
CA ALA A 23 13.48 4.77 6.32
C ALA A 23 12.08 4.21 6.07
N GLN A 24 11.60 3.31 6.94
CA GLN A 24 10.25 2.76 6.89
C GLN A 24 9.19 3.84 7.14
N ALA A 25 9.41 4.73 8.11
CA ALA A 25 8.50 5.85 8.42
C ALA A 25 8.37 6.81 7.22
N ARG A 26 9.48 7.20 6.59
CA ARG A 26 9.45 7.99 5.35
C ARG A 26 8.72 7.26 4.22
N GLY A 27 8.90 5.94 4.12
CA GLY A 27 8.19 5.11 3.15
C GLY A 27 6.68 5.09 3.39
N LEU A 28 6.25 4.97 4.64
CA LEU A 28 4.84 5.02 5.03
C LEU A 28 4.24 6.40 4.72
N GLU A 29 4.90 7.48 5.11
CA GLU A 29 4.43 8.84 4.85
C GLU A 29 4.21 9.09 3.36
N ARG A 30 5.14 8.67 2.51
CA ARG A 30 4.99 8.77 1.05
C ARG A 30 3.78 7.96 0.53
N ARG A 31 3.52 6.78 1.08
CA ARG A 31 2.36 5.96 0.70
C ARG A 31 1.05 6.63 1.10
N ILE A 32 1.00 7.20 2.30
CA ILE A 32 -0.14 7.98 2.80
C ILE A 32 -0.42 9.17 1.88
N GLN A 33 0.58 9.98 1.56
CA GLN A 33 0.43 11.15 0.69
C GLN A 33 -0.04 10.77 -0.72
N ASN A 34 0.51 9.70 -1.28
CA ASN A 34 0.09 9.20 -2.58
C ASN A 34 -1.36 8.71 -2.57
N ALA A 35 -1.78 8.02 -1.50
CA ALA A 35 -3.16 7.57 -1.34
C ALA A 35 -4.13 8.76 -1.23
N ILE A 36 -3.84 9.75 -0.40
CA ILE A 36 -4.64 10.97 -0.25
C ILE A 36 -4.81 11.67 -1.61
N THR A 37 -3.70 11.88 -2.33
CA THR A 37 -3.74 12.52 -3.65
C THR A 37 -4.62 11.76 -4.63
N LYS A 38 -4.52 10.43 -4.66
CA LYS A 38 -5.33 9.59 -5.55
C LYS A 38 -6.81 9.57 -5.16
N ILE A 39 -7.13 9.52 -3.87
CA ILE A 39 -8.51 9.54 -3.38
C ILE A 39 -9.18 10.86 -3.75
N LEU A 40 -8.53 11.99 -3.53
CA LEU A 40 -9.05 13.30 -3.93
C LEU A 40 -9.18 13.43 -5.46
N ALA A 41 -8.30 12.80 -6.22
CA ALA A 41 -8.35 12.79 -7.68
C ALA A 41 -9.49 11.93 -8.26
N LEU A 42 -10.12 11.04 -7.49
CA LEU A 42 -11.28 10.25 -7.94
C LEU A 42 -12.48 11.13 -8.30
N THR A 43 -12.62 12.25 -7.61
CA THR A 43 -13.79 13.14 -7.76
C THR A 43 -13.37 14.54 -8.24
N PRO A 44 -12.84 14.65 -9.48
CA PRO A 44 -12.36 15.92 -10.00
C PRO A 44 -13.53 16.91 -10.16
N ALA A 45 -13.22 18.22 -10.15
CA ALA A 45 -14.19 19.25 -10.45
C ALA A 45 -14.87 19.00 -11.80
N LYS A 46 -16.15 19.43 -11.94
CA LYS A 46 -16.91 19.29 -13.19
C LYS A 46 -16.13 19.91 -14.37
N GLY A 47 -16.05 19.19 -15.48
CA GLY A 47 -15.36 19.67 -16.67
C GLY A 47 -15.52 18.71 -17.86
N ARG A 48 -15.23 19.22 -19.06
CA ARG A 48 -15.31 18.42 -20.29
C ARG A 48 -14.33 17.25 -20.23
N GLY A 49 -14.82 16.02 -20.44
CA GLY A 49 -14.01 14.79 -20.44
C GLY A 49 -13.65 14.25 -19.06
N LYS A 50 -14.10 14.88 -17.96
CA LYS A 50 -13.87 14.38 -16.60
C LYS A 50 -14.99 13.44 -16.17
N LYS A 51 -14.66 12.16 -16.00
CA LYS A 51 -15.61 11.17 -15.48
C LYS A 51 -16.02 11.56 -14.06
N GLN A 52 -17.33 11.51 -13.79
CA GLN A 52 -17.90 11.75 -12.48
C GLN A 52 -18.43 10.43 -11.93
N ILE A 53 -18.27 10.20 -10.65
CA ILE A 53 -18.79 9.01 -9.96
C ILE A 53 -20.25 9.30 -9.58
N THR A 54 -21.17 8.49 -10.09
CA THR A 54 -22.61 8.64 -9.89
C THR A 54 -23.21 7.58 -8.96
N ASN A 55 -22.41 6.56 -8.61
CA ASN A 55 -22.80 5.48 -7.72
C ASN A 55 -21.92 5.49 -6.47
N GLU A 56 -22.55 5.42 -5.29
CA GLU A 56 -21.86 5.38 -4.00
C GLU A 56 -20.97 4.15 -3.87
N ALA A 57 -21.48 2.98 -4.27
CA ALA A 57 -20.70 1.73 -4.21
C ALA A 57 -19.44 1.81 -5.07
N GLU A 58 -19.53 2.43 -6.26
CA GLU A 58 -18.35 2.66 -7.14
C GLU A 58 -17.32 3.55 -6.45
N LEU A 59 -17.75 4.59 -5.70
CA LEU A 59 -16.83 5.45 -4.95
C LEU A 59 -16.12 4.67 -3.84
N VAL A 60 -16.89 3.95 -3.01
CA VAL A 60 -16.36 3.17 -1.88
C VAL A 60 -15.36 2.14 -2.38
N GLU A 61 -15.72 1.36 -3.40
CA GLU A 61 -14.84 0.34 -3.99
C GLU A 61 -13.54 0.95 -4.53
N ALA A 62 -13.63 2.09 -5.23
CA ALA A 62 -12.46 2.77 -5.77
C ALA A 62 -11.53 3.30 -4.66
N VAL A 63 -12.09 3.84 -3.56
CA VAL A 63 -11.29 4.29 -2.42
C VAL A 63 -10.62 3.12 -1.72
N GLU A 64 -11.37 2.04 -1.45
CA GLU A 64 -10.81 0.84 -0.82
C GLU A 64 -9.69 0.21 -1.65
N ALA A 65 -9.85 0.17 -2.97
CA ALA A 65 -8.81 -0.30 -3.88
C ALA A 65 -7.52 0.53 -3.77
N ILE A 66 -7.64 1.87 -3.66
CA ILE A 66 -6.49 2.77 -3.46
C ILE A 66 -5.83 2.52 -2.10
N LEU A 67 -6.60 2.44 -1.02
CA LEU A 67 -6.09 2.18 0.32
C LEU A 67 -5.33 0.85 0.39
N LYS A 68 -5.87 -0.20 -0.24
CA LYS A 68 -5.24 -1.51 -0.34
C LYS A 68 -3.99 -1.47 -1.22
N GLN A 69 -4.04 -0.82 -2.38
CA GLN A 69 -2.89 -0.68 -3.29
C GLN A 69 -1.69 -0.02 -2.62
N HIS A 70 -1.93 0.98 -1.77
CA HIS A 70 -0.89 1.69 -1.04
C HIS A 70 -0.56 1.06 0.32
N SER A 71 -1.26 -0.01 0.74
CA SER A 71 -1.12 -0.65 2.05
C SER A 71 -1.25 0.36 3.19
N VAL A 72 -2.33 1.16 3.15
CA VAL A 72 -2.67 2.18 4.16
C VAL A 72 -4.12 2.03 4.66
N SER A 73 -4.70 0.85 4.51
CA SER A 73 -6.03 0.53 5.04
C SER A 73 -6.04 0.70 6.55
N GLY A 74 -7.06 1.37 7.08
CA GLY A 74 -7.18 1.70 8.50
C GLY A 74 -6.37 2.93 8.96
N LEU A 75 -5.45 3.45 8.13
CA LEU A 75 -4.65 4.63 8.46
C LEU A 75 -5.28 5.95 7.98
N LEU A 76 -6.25 5.84 7.09
CA LEU A 76 -6.99 6.96 6.51
C LEU A 76 -8.49 6.70 6.58
N THR A 77 -9.24 7.75 6.88
CA THR A 77 -10.69 7.82 6.69
C THR A 77 -11.02 8.92 5.70
N TYR A 78 -12.19 8.87 5.11
CA TYR A 78 -12.61 9.85 4.12
C TYR A 78 -14.07 10.24 4.31
N GLU A 79 -14.38 11.46 3.92
CA GLU A 79 -15.72 12.03 3.92
C GLU A 79 -16.12 12.36 2.48
N TYR A 80 -17.37 12.13 2.16
CA TYR A 80 -17.92 12.46 0.86
C TYR A 80 -19.34 13.01 0.98
N ILE A 81 -19.76 13.77 -0.02
CA ILE A 81 -21.12 14.33 -0.14
C ILE A 81 -21.77 13.83 -1.41
N LYS A 82 -23.11 13.72 -1.35
CA LYS A 82 -23.95 13.46 -2.51
C LYS A 82 -24.46 14.78 -3.04
N GLU A 83 -24.00 15.20 -4.21
CA GLU A 83 -24.53 16.35 -4.95
C GLU A 83 -25.62 15.90 -5.91
N VAL A 84 -26.77 16.56 -5.87
CA VAL A 84 -27.88 16.33 -6.82
C VAL A 84 -28.10 17.60 -7.62
N GLU A 85 -27.93 17.53 -8.93
CA GLU A 85 -28.15 18.62 -9.85
C GLU A 85 -29.41 18.35 -10.69
N LYS A 86 -30.39 19.23 -10.60
CA LYS A 86 -31.59 19.16 -11.43
C LYS A 86 -31.31 19.85 -12.75
N GLN A 87 -31.39 19.10 -13.86
CA GLN A 87 -31.28 19.63 -15.20
C GLN A 87 -32.67 19.65 -15.85
N GLU A 88 -33.15 20.82 -16.19
CA GLU A 88 -34.38 21.02 -16.94
C GLU A 88 -34.09 20.98 -18.44
N LYS A 89 -34.74 20.09 -19.16
CA LYS A 89 -34.71 20.04 -20.64
C LYS A 89 -36.11 20.18 -21.18
N TYR A 90 -36.29 21.02 -22.18
CA TYR A 90 -37.55 21.08 -22.91
C TYR A 90 -37.76 19.82 -23.75
N VAL A 91 -38.99 19.28 -23.72
CA VAL A 91 -39.36 18.10 -24.51
C VAL A 91 -39.65 18.53 -25.95
N GLY A 92 -39.00 17.90 -26.95
CA GLY A 92 -39.22 18.11 -28.38
C GLY A 92 -38.23 19.05 -29.08
N ARG A 93 -38.33 19.11 -30.43
CA ARG A 93 -37.50 19.98 -31.31
C ARG A 93 -38.04 21.41 -31.39
N GLY A 94 -37.16 22.41 -31.34
CA GLY A 94 -37.45 23.84 -31.54
C GLY A 94 -37.15 24.72 -30.35
N ARG A 95 -37.30 26.05 -30.53
CA ARG A 95 -37.02 27.06 -29.48
C ARG A 95 -38.04 26.92 -28.34
N GLY A 96 -37.58 26.86 -27.11
CA GLY A 96 -38.42 26.71 -25.91
C GLY A 96 -39.41 27.91 -25.78
N SER A 97 -40.70 27.61 -25.54
CA SER A 97 -41.70 28.57 -25.11
C SER A 97 -42.11 28.32 -23.67
N ALA A 98 -42.70 29.30 -22.99
CA ALA A 98 -43.06 29.22 -21.58
C ALA A 98 -44.04 28.07 -21.25
N ASP A 99 -44.88 27.66 -22.21
CA ASP A 99 -45.90 26.61 -22.04
C ASP A 99 -45.45 25.21 -22.40
N ARG A 100 -44.13 24.99 -22.63
CA ARG A 100 -43.61 23.67 -22.98
C ARG A 100 -43.33 22.83 -21.74
N GLU A 101 -43.71 21.56 -21.84
CA GLU A 101 -43.31 20.56 -20.82
C GLU A 101 -41.81 20.50 -20.70
N LYS A 102 -41.35 20.59 -19.46
CA LYS A 102 -39.94 20.43 -19.08
C LYS A 102 -39.73 19.05 -18.45
N GLN A 103 -38.81 18.32 -18.99
CA GLN A 103 -38.33 17.10 -18.36
C GLN A 103 -37.23 17.45 -17.36
N ILE A 104 -37.48 17.17 -16.08
CA ILE A 104 -36.50 17.36 -15.02
C ILE A 104 -35.71 16.07 -14.91
N THR A 105 -34.42 16.14 -15.16
CA THR A 105 -33.50 15.01 -14.96
C THR A 105 -32.58 15.32 -13.80
N GLU A 106 -32.55 14.43 -12.80
CA GLU A 106 -31.63 14.56 -11.67
C GLU A 106 -30.32 13.87 -12.03
N LYS A 107 -29.23 14.62 -11.93
CA LYS A 107 -27.87 14.06 -12.02
C LYS A 107 -27.25 14.01 -10.63
N VAL A 108 -27.01 12.78 -10.18
CA VAL A 108 -26.34 12.51 -8.90
C VAL A 108 -24.85 12.39 -9.14
N ARG A 109 -24.06 12.95 -8.24
CA ARG A 109 -22.63 12.70 -8.18
C ARG A 109 -22.15 12.64 -6.73
N TYR A 110 -21.17 11.80 -6.47
CA TYR A 110 -20.49 11.69 -5.18
C TYR A 110 -19.14 12.40 -5.26
N VAL A 111 -18.82 13.19 -4.23
CA VAL A 111 -17.59 14.00 -4.19
C VAL A 111 -16.90 13.78 -2.85
N VAL A 112 -15.66 13.34 -2.88
CA VAL A 112 -14.82 13.28 -1.68
C VAL A 112 -14.49 14.72 -1.27
N THR A 113 -14.83 15.07 -0.04
CA THR A 113 -14.60 16.42 0.50
C THR A 113 -13.34 16.47 1.36
N ASN A 114 -13.05 15.40 2.08
CA ASN A 114 -11.93 15.37 2.99
C ASN A 114 -11.35 13.96 3.10
N VAL A 115 -10.04 13.88 3.41
CA VAL A 115 -9.36 12.63 3.78
C VAL A 115 -8.61 12.88 5.08
N VAL A 116 -8.99 12.15 6.12
CA VAL A 116 -8.47 12.35 7.48
C VAL A 116 -7.48 11.25 7.82
N ARG A 117 -6.37 11.65 8.43
CA ARG A 117 -5.31 10.74 8.92
C ARG A 117 -5.68 10.22 10.30
N GLN A 118 -5.60 8.91 10.50
CA GLN A 118 -5.78 8.27 11.80
C GLN A 118 -4.43 8.28 12.54
N THR A 119 -4.17 9.34 13.30
CA THR A 119 -2.87 9.58 13.93
C THR A 119 -2.45 8.44 14.86
N GLU A 120 -3.38 7.94 15.69
CA GLU A 120 -3.11 6.85 16.64
C GLU A 120 -2.71 5.55 15.93
N GLU A 121 -3.39 5.21 14.85
CA GLU A 121 -3.10 4.03 14.04
C GLU A 121 -1.75 4.15 13.32
N ILE A 122 -1.47 5.34 12.79
CA ILE A 122 -0.19 5.64 12.14
C ILE A 122 0.96 5.51 13.15
N GLU A 123 0.82 6.07 14.35
CA GLU A 123 1.82 5.95 15.40
C GLU A 123 2.00 4.49 15.86
N SER A 124 0.90 3.74 15.94
CA SER A 124 0.94 2.31 16.25
C SER A 124 1.76 1.54 15.21
N GLU A 125 1.57 1.82 13.92
CA GLU A 125 2.36 1.22 12.86
C GLU A 125 3.83 1.63 12.93
N VAL A 126 4.12 2.91 13.16
CA VAL A 126 5.49 3.43 13.26
C VAL A 126 6.26 2.78 14.43
N ARG A 127 5.60 2.50 15.56
CA ARG A 127 6.22 1.79 16.70
C ARG A 127 6.75 0.39 16.36
N LYS A 128 6.20 -0.26 15.34
CA LYS A 128 6.64 -1.58 14.86
C LYS A 128 7.88 -1.51 13.96
N PHE A 129 8.30 -0.32 13.54
CA PHE A 129 9.38 -0.14 12.58
C PHE A 129 10.76 -0.33 13.21
N GLY A 130 11.71 -0.72 12.37
CA GLY A 130 13.09 -0.93 12.75
C GLY A 130 13.40 -2.27 13.39
N TRP A 131 12.40 -3.01 13.83
CA TRP A 131 12.58 -4.31 14.43
C TRP A 131 12.87 -5.38 13.37
N LYS A 132 13.86 -6.22 13.66
CA LYS A 132 14.23 -7.39 12.87
C LYS A 132 14.44 -8.56 13.78
N VAL A 133 14.02 -9.74 13.34
CA VAL A 133 14.23 -10.99 14.01
C VAL A 133 15.10 -11.87 13.12
N TYR A 134 16.17 -12.38 13.67
CA TYR A 134 17.05 -13.36 13.04
C TYR A 134 17.00 -14.65 13.84
N ALA A 135 17.04 -15.78 13.16
CA ALA A 135 17.09 -17.10 13.80
C ALA A 135 18.43 -17.77 13.51
N THR A 136 18.96 -18.51 14.48
CA THR A 136 20.15 -19.33 14.32
C THR A 136 20.07 -20.57 15.20
N ASP A 137 20.55 -21.69 14.72
CA ASP A 137 20.73 -22.95 15.45
C ASP A 137 22.04 -22.99 16.26
N VAL A 138 22.92 -21.99 16.05
CA VAL A 138 24.21 -21.93 16.74
C VAL A 138 24.02 -21.39 18.16
N SER A 139 24.54 -22.14 19.14
CA SER A 139 24.45 -21.75 20.56
C SER A 139 25.18 -20.44 20.86
N ALA A 140 24.78 -19.76 21.94
CA ALA A 140 25.37 -18.49 22.36
C ALA A 140 26.86 -18.61 22.74
N SER A 141 27.31 -19.79 23.16
CA SER A 141 28.71 -20.08 23.49
C SER A 141 29.62 -20.14 22.26
N ARG A 142 29.08 -20.56 21.11
CA ARG A 142 29.82 -20.65 19.84
C ARG A 142 29.72 -19.40 18.99
N LEU A 143 28.62 -18.70 19.04
CA LEU A 143 28.36 -17.49 18.26
C LEU A 143 27.75 -16.40 19.14
N SER A 144 28.55 -15.37 19.47
CA SER A 144 28.07 -14.24 20.24
C SER A 144 26.99 -13.50 19.50
N PHE A 145 26.15 -12.71 20.21
CA PHE A 145 25.13 -11.86 19.59
C PHE A 145 25.74 -10.89 18.56
N VAL A 146 26.87 -10.26 18.92
CA VAL A 146 27.54 -9.28 18.07
C VAL A 146 28.09 -9.93 16.80
N ASP A 147 28.68 -11.12 16.91
CA ASP A 147 29.24 -11.82 15.76
C ASP A 147 28.16 -12.37 14.85
N ALA A 148 27.05 -12.86 15.42
CA ALA A 148 25.87 -13.22 14.64
C ALA A 148 25.36 -12.00 13.81
N MET A 149 25.30 -10.83 14.43
CA MET A 149 24.89 -9.61 13.71
C MET A 149 25.88 -9.21 12.62
N LYS A 150 27.20 -9.41 12.83
CA LYS A 150 28.21 -9.17 11.79
C LYS A 150 28.04 -10.15 10.63
N CYS A 151 27.79 -11.45 10.92
CA CYS A 151 27.53 -12.46 9.90
C CYS A 151 26.33 -12.05 9.01
N TYR A 152 25.18 -11.73 9.59
CA TYR A 152 24.01 -11.31 8.85
C TYR A 152 24.24 -10.00 8.05
N ARG A 153 24.98 -9.04 8.61
CA ARG A 153 25.33 -7.81 7.87
C ARG A 153 26.25 -8.06 6.69
N ASN A 154 27.03 -9.12 6.71
CA ASN A 154 27.97 -9.46 5.64
C ASN A 154 27.35 -10.39 4.58
N GLU A 155 26.15 -10.94 4.82
CA GLU A 155 25.44 -11.82 3.89
C GLU A 155 25.27 -11.20 2.50
N TYR A 156 24.94 -9.90 2.42
CA TYR A 156 24.83 -9.18 1.14
C TYR A 156 26.11 -9.22 0.31
N ARG A 157 27.29 -9.40 0.92
CA ARG A 157 28.57 -9.52 0.20
C ARG A 157 28.63 -10.84 -0.56
N ILE A 158 28.11 -11.89 0.05
CA ILE A 158 28.04 -13.24 -0.54
C ILE A 158 27.04 -13.20 -1.70
N GLU A 159 25.85 -12.64 -1.49
CA GLU A 159 24.84 -12.47 -2.54
C GLU A 159 25.39 -11.63 -3.72
N ARG A 160 26.12 -10.55 -3.43
CA ARG A 160 26.75 -9.72 -4.45
C ARG A 160 27.79 -10.49 -5.26
N ILE A 161 28.60 -11.32 -4.61
CA ILE A 161 29.57 -12.18 -5.28
C ILE A 161 28.85 -13.18 -6.19
N PHE A 162 27.79 -13.84 -5.71
CA PHE A 162 26.98 -14.75 -6.51
C PHE A 162 26.32 -14.06 -7.69
N ASN A 163 25.78 -12.86 -7.51
CA ASN A 163 25.19 -12.08 -8.57
C ASN A 163 26.24 -11.65 -9.62
N GLN A 164 27.44 -11.29 -9.19
CA GLN A 164 28.55 -10.99 -10.11
C GLN A 164 29.00 -12.22 -10.89
N LEU A 165 29.07 -13.38 -10.24
CA LEU A 165 29.41 -14.65 -10.89
C LEU A 165 28.35 -15.03 -11.93
N LYS A 166 27.07 -14.88 -11.63
CA LYS A 166 25.96 -15.18 -12.55
C LYS A 166 25.87 -14.19 -13.73
N SER A 167 26.18 -12.91 -13.51
CA SER A 167 25.99 -11.86 -14.52
C SER A 167 27.22 -11.60 -15.39
N ARG A 168 28.44 -11.75 -14.85
CA ARG A 168 29.68 -11.42 -15.58
C ARG A 168 30.41 -12.65 -16.11
N TYR A 169 30.32 -13.75 -15.42
CA TYR A 169 30.86 -15.02 -15.88
C TYR A 169 29.67 -15.89 -16.24
N VAL A 170 29.48 -16.18 -17.51
CA VAL A 170 28.44 -17.10 -18.00
C VAL A 170 28.75 -18.50 -17.47
N ILE A 171 28.55 -18.69 -16.15
CA ILE A 171 28.65 -20.00 -15.54
C ILE A 171 27.32 -20.67 -15.87
N SER A 172 27.32 -21.53 -16.86
CA SER A 172 26.23 -22.47 -17.13
C SER A 172 25.82 -23.17 -15.84
N PRO A 173 24.53 -23.36 -15.58
CA PRO A 173 24.10 -24.04 -14.38
C PRO A 173 24.77 -25.42 -14.33
N LEU A 174 25.59 -25.65 -13.31
CA LEU A 174 26.15 -26.94 -13.00
C LEU A 174 25.03 -27.84 -12.51
N TYR A 175 24.47 -28.65 -13.40
CA TYR A 175 23.57 -29.72 -13.02
C TYR A 175 24.38 -30.85 -12.37
N VAL A 176 24.36 -30.96 -11.06
CA VAL A 176 24.84 -32.14 -10.38
C VAL A 176 23.82 -33.25 -10.59
N LYS A 177 24.14 -34.21 -11.45
CA LYS A 177 23.37 -35.45 -11.52
C LYS A 177 23.45 -36.16 -10.17
N ARG A 178 22.31 -36.42 -9.55
CA ARG A 178 22.18 -37.35 -8.43
C ARG A 178 22.36 -38.77 -8.91
#